data_f7e0c9216f5e6b1c22135472101a5926
#
_entry.id   f7e0c9216f5e6b1c22135472101a5926
#
_cell.length_a   1.000
_cell.length_b   1.000
_cell.length_c   1.000
_cell.angle_alpha   90.00
_cell.angle_beta   90.00
_cell.angle_gamma   90.00
#
_symmetry.space_group_name_H-M   'P 1'
#
loop_
_entity.id
_entity.type
_entity.pdbx_description
1 polymer ?
#
loop_
_entity_poly.entity_id
_entity_poly.type
_entity_poly.pdbx_seq_one_letter_code
_entity_poly.pdbx_strand_id
1 'polypeptide(L)'
;MISPTPRAIWLMAAGIPLMVILAIYQPWLWAISGAWIVAIGGLLLLDAMLAAKLTAFSSQIGAPPVLYIDSSDPIAVTWQFEKGALPTRFEAKLDTNENLEDIPVQGLRGFERRQRRFAFETRPVRRGEAKLETLWTRWKGPLGLVWKRRRETLDITIPVTPNTRWVKEEAVRIYARDADFGIKSQIDKGDGAEFDALREFVAGMDRRAIDWKHSARHRTLLAKEFRTERNHNIVFAFDTGRLMSEPLGGIPKLDRAINAALLLAYVSLRSGDRVALYGFDARPGLASNILAGSRAFTHVQALAAELDYTGNEANYTLALSDLSSRLERRSLIILFTDFVDTVSAELMLESLARLTSRHLVVFATFHDAALENLIDTPPQTPEDISRAVIADTLLMERELVFRRLQRLGVQIIETDPERFSARLVSQYLDVKQRGLL
;
A
#
# COMPACT_ATOMS: atom_id res chain seq x y z
N MET A 1 1.07 -35.14 13.58
CA MET A 1 2.23 -35.91 13.06
C MET A 1 3.40 -35.85 14.04
N ILE A 2 4.17 -36.95 14.15
CA ILE A 2 5.34 -37.04 15.03
C ILE A 2 6.59 -37.27 14.12
N SER A 3 7.68 -36.58 14.41
CA SER A 3 8.95 -36.74 13.66
C SER A 3 10.14 -36.65 14.60
N PRO A 4 11.25 -37.39 14.33
CA PRO A 4 12.46 -37.31 15.13
C PRO A 4 13.12 -35.92 14.97
N THR A 5 13.81 -35.49 16.02
CA THR A 5 14.64 -34.29 15.96
C THR A 5 16.02 -34.61 15.36
N PRO A 6 16.79 -33.61 14.87
CA PRO A 6 18.18 -33.84 14.48
C PRO A 6 19.03 -34.48 15.58
N ARG A 7 18.77 -34.17 16.86
CA ARG A 7 19.45 -34.83 18.00
C ARG A 7 19.17 -36.31 18.05
N ALA A 8 17.94 -36.73 17.83
CA ALA A 8 17.57 -38.14 17.80
C ALA A 8 18.26 -38.87 16.64
N ILE A 9 18.34 -38.25 15.47
CA ILE A 9 19.01 -38.79 14.29
C ILE A 9 20.52 -38.96 14.57
N TRP A 10 21.16 -37.95 15.17
CA TRP A 10 22.59 -38.06 15.55
C TRP A 10 22.85 -39.12 16.61
N LEU A 11 21.96 -39.29 17.58
CA LEU A 11 22.04 -40.35 18.58
C LEU A 11 21.92 -41.74 17.94
N MET A 12 21.04 -41.93 16.98
CA MET A 12 20.94 -43.16 16.21
C MET A 12 22.18 -43.39 15.37
N ALA A 13 22.65 -42.36 14.67
CA ALA A 13 23.84 -42.44 13.81
C ALA A 13 25.13 -42.74 14.59
N ALA A 14 25.28 -42.19 15.81
CA ALA A 14 26.43 -42.45 16.67
C ALA A 14 26.59 -43.92 17.08
N GLY A 15 25.49 -44.69 17.10
CA GLY A 15 25.54 -46.12 17.33
C GLY A 15 26.18 -46.92 16.18
N ILE A 16 26.15 -46.42 14.95
CA ILE A 16 26.65 -47.17 13.79
C ILE A 16 28.17 -47.46 13.87
N PRO A 17 29.07 -46.47 14.10
CA PRO A 17 30.51 -46.75 14.22
C PRO A 17 30.81 -47.63 15.43
N LEU A 18 30.09 -47.48 16.54
CA LEU A 18 30.23 -48.35 17.69
C LEU A 18 29.87 -49.79 17.34
N MET A 19 28.82 -50.04 16.60
CA MET A 19 28.41 -51.33 16.10
C MET A 19 29.46 -51.99 15.22
N VAL A 20 30.03 -51.19 14.27
CA VAL A 20 31.05 -51.71 13.34
C VAL A 20 32.31 -52.11 14.12
N ILE A 21 32.76 -51.30 15.07
CA ILE A 21 33.94 -51.63 15.91
C ILE A 21 33.69 -52.91 16.71
N LEU A 22 32.54 -53.02 17.40
CA LEU A 22 32.19 -54.19 18.16
C LEU A 22 32.07 -55.47 17.31
N ALA A 23 31.52 -55.38 16.10
CA ALA A 23 31.36 -56.52 15.19
C ALA A 23 32.71 -57.02 14.65
N ILE A 24 33.72 -56.14 14.51
CA ILE A 24 35.08 -56.55 14.11
C ILE A 24 35.80 -57.30 15.21
N TYR A 25 35.66 -56.87 16.45
CA TYR A 25 36.36 -57.48 17.59
C TYR A 25 35.75 -58.79 18.06
N GLN A 26 34.40 -58.87 18.15
CA GLN A 26 33.71 -60.09 18.63
C GLN A 26 32.29 -60.18 18.03
N PRO A 27 32.07 -61.12 17.08
CA PRO A 27 30.78 -61.24 16.36
C PRO A 27 29.53 -61.46 17.23
N TRP A 28 29.65 -62.06 18.44
CA TRP A 28 28.50 -62.31 19.32
C TRP A 28 27.97 -61.03 20.00
N LEU A 29 28.71 -59.90 19.95
CA LEU A 29 28.28 -58.62 20.54
C LEU A 29 27.24 -57.86 19.70
N TRP A 30 26.78 -58.43 18.58
CA TRP A 30 25.67 -57.84 17.80
C TRP A 30 24.42 -57.57 18.63
N ALA A 31 24.19 -58.32 19.71
CA ALA A 31 23.09 -58.11 20.64
C ALA A 31 23.11 -56.73 21.34
N ILE A 32 24.31 -56.17 21.60
CA ILE A 32 24.49 -54.84 22.16
C ILE A 32 23.99 -53.78 21.15
N SER A 33 24.20 -54.01 19.90
CA SER A 33 23.74 -53.14 18.82
C SER A 33 22.21 -53.11 18.74
N GLY A 34 21.60 -54.28 18.84
CA GLY A 34 20.13 -54.41 18.93
C GLY A 34 19.56 -53.72 20.16
N ALA A 35 20.22 -53.89 21.31
CA ALA A 35 19.83 -53.20 22.55
C ALA A 35 19.92 -51.66 22.43
N TRP A 36 20.92 -51.13 21.77
CA TRP A 36 21.08 -49.68 21.50
C TRP A 36 19.88 -49.13 20.69
N ILE A 37 19.53 -49.80 19.59
CA ILE A 37 18.38 -49.38 18.76
C ILE A 37 17.08 -49.42 19.56
N VAL A 38 16.85 -50.49 20.33
CA VAL A 38 15.68 -50.65 21.18
C VAL A 38 15.65 -49.58 22.27
N ALA A 39 16.79 -49.27 22.90
CA ALA A 39 16.87 -48.23 23.91
C ALA A 39 16.54 -46.84 23.35
N ILE A 40 17.07 -46.46 22.20
CA ILE A 40 16.77 -45.17 21.56
C ILE A 40 15.31 -45.17 21.08
N GLY A 41 14.79 -46.24 20.51
CA GLY A 41 13.38 -46.39 20.15
C GLY A 41 12.46 -46.19 21.36
N GLY A 42 12.83 -46.83 22.49
CA GLY A 42 12.14 -46.64 23.76
C GLY A 42 12.16 -45.20 24.29
N LEU A 43 13.32 -44.53 24.21
CA LEU A 43 13.46 -43.09 24.57
C LEU A 43 12.61 -42.19 23.67
N LEU A 44 12.58 -42.43 22.36
CA LEU A 44 11.72 -41.70 21.43
C LEU A 44 10.24 -41.85 21.74
N LEU A 45 9.82 -43.10 22.05
CA LEU A 45 8.45 -43.42 22.40
C LEU A 45 8.05 -42.77 23.71
N LEU A 46 8.94 -42.82 24.70
CA LEU A 46 8.77 -42.16 26.00
C LEU A 46 8.67 -40.65 25.86
N ASP A 47 9.55 -40.00 25.06
CA ASP A 47 9.48 -38.57 24.75
C ASP A 47 8.19 -38.20 24.04
N ALA A 48 7.74 -39.03 23.10
CA ALA A 48 6.45 -38.84 22.43
C ALA A 48 5.24 -38.98 23.35
N MET A 49 5.28 -39.90 24.35
CA MET A 49 4.22 -40.06 25.31
C MET A 49 4.16 -38.93 26.33
N LEU A 50 5.32 -38.48 26.83
CA LEU A 50 5.42 -37.39 27.79
C LEU A 50 5.12 -36.01 27.17
N ALA A 51 5.35 -35.84 25.87
CA ALA A 51 5.06 -34.59 25.18
C ALA A 51 3.56 -34.27 25.20
N ALA A 52 3.22 -32.98 25.29
CA ALA A 52 1.85 -32.49 25.27
C ALA A 52 1.00 -33.14 24.16
N LYS A 53 -0.19 -33.60 24.49
CA LYS A 53 -1.08 -34.28 23.54
C LYS A 53 -1.68 -33.28 22.55
N LEU A 54 -1.81 -33.69 21.29
CA LEU A 54 -2.41 -32.87 20.20
C LEU A 54 -3.89 -32.52 20.50
N THR A 55 -4.60 -33.37 21.23
CA THR A 55 -6.00 -33.17 21.61
C THR A 55 -6.21 -32.19 22.78
N ALA A 56 -5.17 -31.94 23.56
CA ALA A 56 -5.21 -31.03 24.70
C ALA A 56 -4.65 -29.64 24.37
N PHE A 57 -4.51 -29.32 23.09
CA PHE A 57 -3.98 -28.06 22.58
C PHE A 57 -5.05 -27.33 21.78
N SER A 58 -5.32 -26.08 22.12
CA SER A 58 -6.22 -25.18 21.40
C SER A 58 -5.52 -23.93 20.96
N SER A 59 -5.94 -23.37 19.84
CA SER A 59 -5.47 -22.10 19.29
C SER A 59 -6.67 -21.20 19.05
N GLN A 60 -6.54 -19.93 19.45
CA GLN A 60 -7.51 -18.88 19.16
C GLN A 60 -6.81 -17.77 18.40
N ILE A 61 -7.42 -17.34 17.30
CA ILE A 61 -6.87 -16.29 16.43
C ILE A 61 -7.72 -15.05 16.59
N GLY A 62 -7.07 -13.95 16.97
CA GLY A 62 -7.65 -12.62 17.00
C GLY A 62 -7.14 -11.82 15.81
N ALA A 63 -7.90 -11.83 14.73
CA ALA A 63 -7.60 -11.05 13.54
C ALA A 63 -8.32 -9.70 13.58
N PRO A 64 -7.73 -8.61 13.11
CA PRO A 64 -8.41 -7.33 12.95
C PRO A 64 -9.50 -7.43 11.86
N PRO A 65 -10.57 -6.62 11.93
CA PRO A 65 -11.64 -6.67 10.94
C PRO A 65 -11.23 -6.14 9.55
N VAL A 66 -10.21 -5.30 9.50
CA VAL A 66 -9.66 -4.70 8.27
C VAL A 66 -8.16 -4.54 8.45
N LEU A 67 -7.41 -4.82 7.40
CA LEU A 67 -5.99 -4.51 7.29
C LEU A 67 -5.78 -3.29 6.38
N TYR A 68 -4.76 -2.50 6.65
CA TYR A 68 -4.41 -1.36 5.82
C TYR A 68 -3.10 -1.62 5.09
N ILE A 69 -3.07 -1.30 3.78
CA ILE A 69 -1.85 -1.47 2.99
C ILE A 69 -0.69 -0.67 3.59
N ASP A 70 0.50 -1.26 3.58
CA ASP A 70 1.72 -0.67 4.16
C ASP A 70 1.61 -0.35 5.68
N SER A 71 0.69 -0.98 6.40
CA SER A 71 0.65 -0.90 7.86
C SER A 71 1.22 -2.17 8.49
N SER A 72 1.66 -2.08 9.73
CA SER A 72 2.03 -3.24 10.53
C SER A 72 0.92 -3.48 11.53
N ASP A 73 -0.04 -4.33 11.13
CA ASP A 73 -1.16 -4.71 12.00
C ASP A 73 -0.91 -6.13 12.54
N PRO A 74 -0.84 -6.33 13.86
CA PRO A 74 -0.54 -7.62 14.45
C PRO A 74 -1.75 -8.57 14.44
N ILE A 75 -1.54 -9.80 13.99
CA ILE A 75 -2.49 -10.89 14.15
C ILE A 75 -2.14 -11.65 15.42
N ALA A 76 -3.01 -11.56 16.42
CA ALA A 76 -2.79 -12.21 17.71
C ALA A 76 -3.21 -13.67 17.66
N VAL A 77 -2.32 -14.58 18.03
CA VAL A 77 -2.63 -15.98 18.21
C VAL A 77 -2.38 -16.36 19.67
N THR A 78 -3.39 -16.95 20.28
CA THR A 78 -3.32 -17.44 21.67
C THR A 78 -3.36 -18.94 21.66
N TRP A 79 -2.34 -19.59 22.18
CA TRP A 79 -2.29 -21.03 22.35
C TRP A 79 -2.52 -21.41 23.82
N GLN A 80 -3.26 -22.49 24.02
CA GLN A 80 -3.55 -23.02 25.34
C GLN A 80 -3.34 -24.53 25.40
N PHE A 81 -2.62 -24.98 26.42
CA PHE A 81 -2.46 -26.42 26.73
C PHE A 81 -3.29 -26.79 27.97
N GLU A 82 -4.32 -27.61 27.81
CA GLU A 82 -5.17 -28.00 28.91
C GLU A 82 -4.46 -29.00 29.85
N LYS A 83 -3.76 -30.01 29.31
CA LYS A 83 -3.12 -31.11 30.03
C LYS A 83 -1.74 -31.46 29.44
N GLY A 84 -0.86 -32.03 30.25
CA GLY A 84 0.46 -32.56 29.87
C GLY A 84 1.61 -31.62 30.21
N ALA A 85 2.84 -32.04 29.92
CA ALA A 85 4.05 -31.26 30.12
C ALA A 85 4.09 -30.08 29.10
N LEU A 86 4.43 -28.90 29.57
CA LEU A 86 4.59 -27.73 28.69
C LEU A 86 5.81 -27.90 27.80
N PRO A 87 5.73 -27.53 26.52
CA PRO A 87 6.87 -27.64 25.61
C PRO A 87 7.97 -26.64 25.97
N THR A 88 9.21 -27.10 25.94
CA THR A 88 10.40 -26.27 26.15
C THR A 88 10.71 -25.38 24.95
N ARG A 89 10.38 -25.84 23.76
CA ARG A 89 10.51 -25.11 22.49
C ARG A 89 9.26 -25.32 21.65
N PHE A 90 8.70 -24.20 21.27
CA PHE A 90 7.48 -24.11 20.45
C PHE A 90 7.77 -23.24 19.24
N GLU A 91 7.37 -23.66 18.07
CA GLU A 91 7.54 -22.91 16.84
C GLU A 91 6.21 -22.84 16.11
N ALA A 92 5.92 -21.67 15.54
CA ALA A 92 4.71 -21.44 14.78
C ALA A 92 5.02 -20.69 13.49
N LYS A 93 4.27 -20.98 12.42
CA LYS A 93 4.23 -20.26 11.16
C LYS A 93 2.78 -20.08 10.76
N LEU A 94 2.46 -18.89 10.29
CA LEU A 94 1.16 -18.58 9.70
C LEU A 94 1.37 -18.46 8.19
N ASP A 95 0.73 -19.35 7.43
CA ASP A 95 0.72 -19.27 5.97
C ASP A 95 -0.42 -18.37 5.51
N THR A 96 -0.11 -17.48 4.59
CA THR A 96 -0.99 -16.45 4.05
C THR A 96 -0.92 -16.45 2.53
N ASN A 97 -1.89 -15.81 1.87
CA ASN A 97 -1.83 -15.58 0.43
C ASN A 97 -0.90 -14.41 0.05
N GLU A 98 -0.79 -14.13 -1.24
CA GLU A 98 0.08 -13.08 -1.82
C GLU A 98 -0.23 -11.63 -1.39
N ASN A 99 -1.37 -11.38 -0.74
CA ASN A 99 -1.74 -10.05 -0.26
C ASN A 99 -1.00 -9.64 1.01
N LEU A 100 -0.36 -10.60 1.70
CA LEU A 100 0.47 -10.37 2.87
C LEU A 100 1.90 -10.79 2.60
N GLU A 101 2.85 -10.09 3.19
CA GLU A 101 4.26 -10.49 3.19
C GLU A 101 4.44 -11.84 3.90
N ASP A 102 5.37 -12.71 3.40
CA ASP A 102 5.60 -14.02 4.01
C ASP A 102 6.08 -13.86 5.46
N ILE A 103 5.39 -14.53 6.36
CA ILE A 103 5.66 -14.44 7.79
C ILE A 103 6.67 -15.54 8.15
N PRO A 104 7.87 -15.19 8.63
CA PRO A 104 8.88 -16.18 8.98
C PRO A 104 8.46 -17.02 10.18
N VAL A 105 9.03 -18.24 10.27
CA VAL A 105 8.80 -19.13 11.42
C VAL A 105 9.22 -18.47 12.72
N GLN A 106 8.31 -18.38 13.66
CA GLN A 106 8.55 -17.79 14.97
C GLN A 106 8.86 -18.85 16.02
N GLY A 107 9.99 -18.67 16.72
CA GLY A 107 10.39 -19.53 17.82
C GLY A 107 9.97 -18.94 19.17
N LEU A 108 9.07 -19.62 19.89
CA LEU A 108 8.48 -19.15 21.13
C LEU A 108 9.02 -19.97 22.32
N ARG A 109 9.30 -19.30 23.41
CA ARG A 109 9.74 -19.94 24.68
C ARG A 109 8.85 -19.47 25.83
N GLY A 110 8.62 -20.39 26.77
CA GLY A 110 7.85 -20.10 27.98
C GLY A 110 6.34 -19.98 27.72
N PHE A 111 5.58 -20.63 28.59
CA PHE A 111 4.12 -20.56 28.64
C PHE A 111 3.74 -20.10 30.07
N GLU A 112 3.02 -18.98 30.16
CA GLU A 112 2.49 -18.48 31.42
C GLU A 112 1.13 -19.12 31.67
N ARG A 113 0.93 -19.73 32.85
CA ARG A 113 -0.35 -20.38 33.20
C ARG A 113 -0.93 -21.29 32.10
N ARG A 114 -0.05 -22.03 31.38
CA ARG A 114 -0.39 -22.90 30.24
C ARG A 114 -0.92 -22.19 29.00
N GLN A 115 -0.81 -20.86 28.93
CA GLN A 115 -1.18 -20.06 27.77
C GLN A 115 0.03 -19.30 27.23
N ARG A 116 0.00 -19.06 25.93
CA ARG A 116 0.95 -18.17 25.26
C ARG A 116 0.21 -17.35 24.21
N ARG A 117 0.26 -16.05 24.35
CA ARG A 117 -0.18 -15.12 23.34
C ARG A 117 1.03 -14.62 22.56
N PHE A 118 0.93 -14.57 21.26
CA PHE A 118 1.92 -14.04 20.37
C PHE A 118 1.23 -13.23 19.27
N ALA A 119 1.81 -12.14 18.88
CA ALA A 119 1.35 -11.30 17.78
C ALA A 119 2.29 -11.53 16.59
N PHE A 120 1.77 -12.05 15.50
CA PHE A 120 2.47 -12.08 14.23
C PHE A 120 2.34 -10.70 13.60
N GLU A 121 3.46 -10.02 13.41
CA GLU A 121 3.48 -8.80 12.64
C GLU A 121 3.20 -9.15 11.18
N THR A 122 2.16 -8.55 10.64
CA THR A 122 1.76 -8.77 9.25
C THR A 122 1.82 -7.44 8.52
N ARG A 123 2.41 -7.47 7.33
CA ARG A 123 2.46 -6.32 6.44
C ARG A 123 1.66 -6.61 5.18
N PRO A 124 0.49 -5.99 5.02
CA PRO A 124 -0.27 -6.08 3.79
C PRO A 124 0.46 -5.38 2.65
N VAL A 125 0.75 -6.12 1.59
CA VAL A 125 1.50 -5.64 0.43
C VAL A 125 0.62 -5.38 -0.79
N ARG A 126 -0.59 -5.95 -0.81
CA ARG A 126 -1.53 -5.81 -1.92
C ARG A 126 -2.96 -5.71 -1.39
N ARG A 127 -3.79 -4.85 -2.03
CA ARG A 127 -5.22 -4.73 -1.72
C ARG A 127 -6.00 -5.97 -2.16
N GLY A 128 -7.18 -6.12 -1.61
CA GLY A 128 -8.08 -7.24 -1.88
C GLY A 128 -8.36 -8.04 -0.62
N GLU A 129 -8.43 -9.36 -0.75
CA GLU A 129 -8.73 -10.27 0.36
C GLU A 129 -7.47 -10.98 0.85
N ALA A 130 -6.97 -10.59 2.01
CA ALA A 130 -5.92 -11.34 2.70
C ALA A 130 -6.52 -12.60 3.32
N LYS A 131 -5.97 -13.75 2.95
CA LYS A 131 -6.42 -15.05 3.48
C LYS A 131 -5.38 -15.62 4.42
N LEU A 132 -5.79 -15.94 5.63
CA LEU A 132 -5.02 -16.73 6.56
C LEU A 132 -5.36 -18.20 6.29
N GLU A 133 -4.45 -18.91 5.65
CA GLU A 133 -4.73 -20.26 5.13
C GLU A 133 -4.49 -21.33 6.17
N THR A 134 -3.30 -21.34 6.76
CA THR A 134 -2.89 -22.44 7.63
C THR A 134 -2.01 -21.94 8.77
N LEU A 135 -2.35 -22.36 9.98
CA LEU A 135 -1.49 -22.20 11.15
C LEU A 135 -0.72 -23.50 11.39
N TRP A 136 0.59 -23.42 11.19
CA TRP A 136 1.51 -24.50 11.50
C TRP A 136 2.07 -24.31 12.88
N THR A 137 1.98 -25.33 13.70
CA THR A 137 2.59 -25.34 15.01
C THR A 137 3.38 -26.61 15.22
N ARG A 138 4.56 -26.49 15.85
CA ARG A 138 5.36 -27.65 16.24
C ARG A 138 6.02 -27.42 17.59
N TRP A 139 6.15 -28.46 18.35
CA TRP A 139 6.80 -28.42 19.66
C TRP A 139 7.59 -29.68 19.95
N LYS A 140 8.62 -29.53 20.80
CA LYS A 140 9.46 -30.64 21.22
C LYS A 140 8.89 -31.34 22.45
N GLY A 141 9.15 -32.65 22.52
CA GLY A 141 8.98 -33.39 23.76
C GLY A 141 9.95 -32.91 24.86
N PRO A 142 9.72 -33.35 26.13
CA PRO A 142 10.57 -32.94 27.26
C PRO A 142 12.04 -33.34 27.10
N LEU A 143 12.34 -34.49 26.49
CA LEU A 143 13.72 -34.94 26.20
C LEU A 143 14.30 -34.30 24.94
N GLY A 144 13.44 -33.65 24.13
CA GLY A 144 13.85 -32.95 22.92
C GLY A 144 14.22 -33.87 21.75
N LEU A 145 13.79 -35.14 21.79
CA LEU A 145 14.07 -36.14 20.79
C LEU A 145 13.00 -36.21 19.69
N VAL A 146 11.79 -35.74 19.99
CA VAL A 146 10.64 -35.82 19.10
C VAL A 146 10.01 -34.44 18.88
N TRP A 147 9.61 -34.18 17.63
CA TRP A 147 8.75 -33.08 17.27
C TRP A 147 7.31 -33.56 17.12
N LYS A 148 6.37 -32.88 17.75
CA LYS A 148 4.93 -32.96 17.44
C LYS A 148 4.55 -31.80 16.56
N ARG A 149 3.77 -32.05 15.50
CA ARG A 149 3.29 -31.05 14.55
C ARG A 149 1.78 -31.07 14.49
N ARG A 150 1.19 -29.87 14.44
CA ARG A 150 -0.23 -29.66 14.14
C ARG A 150 -0.34 -28.71 12.98
N ARG A 151 -1.22 -29.04 12.07
CA ARG A 151 -1.68 -28.19 11.00
C ARG A 151 -3.14 -27.85 11.28
N GLU A 152 -3.49 -26.58 11.21
CA GLU A 152 -4.84 -26.07 11.40
C GLU A 152 -5.18 -25.18 10.22
N THR A 153 -6.21 -25.57 9.45
CA THR A 153 -6.74 -24.76 8.36
C THR A 153 -7.65 -23.69 8.95
N LEU A 154 -7.45 -22.44 8.59
CA LEU A 154 -8.08 -21.30 9.25
C LEU A 154 -9.27 -20.74 8.49
N ASP A 155 -9.18 -20.65 7.16
CA ASP A 155 -10.21 -20.08 6.29
C ASP A 155 -10.73 -18.69 6.76
N ILE A 156 -9.80 -17.84 7.23
CA ILE A 156 -10.11 -16.49 7.69
C ILE A 156 -9.73 -15.52 6.57
N THR A 157 -10.71 -14.74 6.11
CA THR A 157 -10.51 -13.71 5.09
C THR A 157 -10.63 -12.34 5.75
N ILE A 158 -9.65 -11.46 5.48
CA ILE A 158 -9.59 -10.10 6.02
C ILE A 158 -9.45 -9.14 4.84
N PRO A 159 -10.32 -8.15 4.68
CA PRO A 159 -10.20 -7.16 3.62
C PRO A 159 -8.97 -6.25 3.86
N VAL A 160 -8.18 -6.05 2.80
CA VAL A 160 -7.06 -5.10 2.77
C VAL A 160 -7.48 -3.87 2.00
N THR A 161 -7.47 -2.73 2.65
CA THR A 161 -7.92 -1.45 2.09
C THR A 161 -6.78 -0.41 2.08
N PRO A 162 -6.92 0.69 1.31
CA PRO A 162 -5.98 1.80 1.38
C PRO A 162 -5.83 2.36 2.80
N ASN A 163 -4.65 2.87 3.14
CA ASN A 163 -4.35 3.33 4.50
C ASN A 163 -4.99 4.68 4.85
N THR A 164 -6.25 4.64 5.22
CA THR A 164 -7.04 5.82 5.54
C THR A 164 -6.73 6.44 6.91
N ARG A 165 -6.11 5.69 7.81
CA ARG A 165 -5.64 6.21 9.11
C ARG A 165 -4.47 7.17 8.89
N TRP A 166 -3.47 6.72 8.17
CA TRP A 166 -2.32 7.54 7.80
C TRP A 166 -2.73 8.81 7.05
N VAL A 167 -3.68 8.72 6.11
CA VAL A 167 -4.20 9.87 5.36
C VAL A 167 -4.70 10.98 6.28
N LYS A 168 -5.49 10.65 7.30
CA LYS A 168 -6.03 11.63 8.24
C LYS A 168 -4.95 12.24 9.14
N GLU A 169 -4.03 11.43 9.63
CA GLU A 169 -2.92 11.87 10.48
C GLU A 169 -1.98 12.80 9.71
N GLU A 170 -1.62 12.44 8.49
CA GLU A 170 -0.73 13.25 7.66
C GLU A 170 -1.39 14.55 7.20
N ALA A 171 -2.68 14.53 6.87
CA ALA A 171 -3.41 15.74 6.58
C ALA A 171 -3.42 16.73 7.76
N VAL A 172 -3.58 16.24 8.99
CA VAL A 172 -3.50 17.08 10.19
C VAL A 172 -2.11 17.71 10.33
N ARG A 173 -1.04 16.96 10.06
CA ARG A 173 0.35 17.49 10.09
C ARG A 173 0.57 18.59 9.04
N ILE A 174 0.05 18.40 7.83
CA ILE A 174 0.14 19.40 6.76
C ILE A 174 -0.58 20.68 7.18
N TYR A 175 -1.82 20.58 7.67
CA TYR A 175 -2.57 21.75 8.13
C TYR A 175 -1.93 22.46 9.33
N ALA A 176 -1.36 21.72 10.28
CA ALA A 176 -0.66 22.32 11.41
C ALA A 176 0.56 23.14 10.92
N ARG A 177 1.33 22.59 10.00
CA ARG A 177 2.48 23.27 9.41
C ARG A 177 2.08 24.53 8.62
N ASP A 178 1.02 24.43 7.82
CA ASP A 178 0.53 25.58 7.04
C ASP A 178 -0.06 26.68 7.95
N ALA A 179 -0.67 26.32 9.07
CA ALA A 179 -1.14 27.27 10.08
C ALA A 179 0.02 28.03 10.74
N ASP A 180 1.15 27.36 11.02
CA ASP A 180 2.35 27.98 11.58
C ASP A 180 3.00 28.96 10.59
N PHE A 181 2.90 28.71 9.29
CA PHE A 181 3.36 29.62 8.23
C PHE A 181 2.40 30.76 7.93
N GLY A 182 1.28 30.89 8.67
CA GLY A 182 0.38 32.02 8.57
C GLY A 182 -0.41 32.10 7.25
N ILE A 183 -0.59 30.99 6.55
CA ILE A 183 -1.49 30.91 5.39
C ILE A 183 -2.93 31.03 5.88
N LYS A 184 -3.33 32.23 6.27
CA LYS A 184 -4.74 32.59 6.36
C LYS A 184 -5.32 32.38 4.97
N SER A 185 -6.41 31.61 4.86
CA SER A 185 -7.22 31.63 3.66
C SER A 185 -7.56 33.10 3.38
N GLN A 186 -6.85 33.73 2.46
CA GLN A 186 -7.28 35.02 1.94
C GLN A 186 -8.63 34.76 1.30
N ILE A 187 -9.67 35.28 1.92
CA ILE A 187 -11.00 35.39 1.30
C ILE A 187 -10.82 36.42 0.19
N ASP A 188 -10.42 35.95 -0.99
CA ASP A 188 -10.34 36.83 -2.14
C ASP A 188 -11.75 37.21 -2.54
N LYS A 189 -11.97 38.50 -2.50
CA LYS A 189 -13.20 39.15 -2.93
C LYS A 189 -13.15 39.29 -4.46
N GLY A 190 -14.14 38.78 -5.15
CA GLY A 190 -14.19 38.80 -6.61
C GLY A 190 -15.56 38.47 -7.21
N ASP A 191 -15.64 38.28 -8.51
CA ASP A 191 -16.86 38.01 -9.29
C ASP A 191 -17.44 36.60 -9.09
N GLY A 192 -17.64 36.17 -7.84
CA GLY A 192 -18.30 34.90 -7.53
C GLY A 192 -19.83 34.98 -7.57
N ALA A 193 -20.49 33.82 -7.53
CA ALA A 193 -21.94 33.71 -7.52
C ALA A 193 -22.53 33.70 -6.10
N GLU A 194 -21.74 33.47 -5.05
CA GLU A 194 -22.22 33.41 -3.67
C GLU A 194 -22.14 34.78 -2.99
N PHE A 195 -23.31 35.27 -2.52
CA PHE A 195 -23.42 36.52 -1.78
C PHE A 195 -22.68 36.44 -0.44
N ASP A 196 -21.69 37.31 -0.23
CA ASP A 196 -20.94 37.39 1.04
C ASP A 196 -21.45 38.51 1.95
N ALA A 197 -21.48 39.73 1.45
CA ALA A 197 -21.84 40.88 2.24
C ALA A 197 -22.38 42.04 1.38
N LEU A 198 -23.04 42.99 2.05
CA LEU A 198 -23.32 44.32 1.47
C LEU A 198 -22.24 45.29 1.91
N ARG A 199 -21.62 45.96 0.94
CA ARG A 199 -20.62 46.98 1.16
C ARG A 199 -21.07 48.31 0.58
N GLU A 200 -20.59 49.39 1.14
CA GLU A 200 -20.84 50.72 0.57
C GLU A 200 -20.20 50.82 -0.82
N PHE A 201 -20.98 51.26 -1.80
CA PHE A 201 -20.51 51.40 -3.19
C PHE A 201 -19.51 52.53 -3.30
N VAL A 202 -18.31 52.21 -3.75
CA VAL A 202 -17.25 53.21 -3.99
C VAL A 202 -17.03 53.36 -5.48
N ALA A 203 -16.68 54.57 -5.90
CA ALA A 203 -16.37 54.84 -7.31
C ALA A 203 -15.24 53.95 -7.82
N GLY A 204 -15.52 53.21 -8.90
CA GLY A 204 -14.63 52.18 -9.46
C GLY A 204 -15.16 50.77 -9.33
N MET A 205 -16.19 50.50 -8.53
CA MET A 205 -16.88 49.22 -8.47
C MET A 205 -17.81 49.02 -9.67
N ASP A 206 -18.09 47.76 -10.02
CA ASP A 206 -19.08 47.45 -11.06
C ASP A 206 -20.47 47.88 -10.63
N ARG A 207 -21.09 48.70 -11.45
CA ARG A 207 -22.47 49.21 -11.22
C ARG A 207 -23.52 48.11 -11.19
N ARG A 208 -23.25 46.95 -11.79
CA ARG A 208 -24.13 45.78 -11.80
C ARG A 208 -24.24 45.14 -10.42
N ALA A 209 -23.26 45.35 -9.56
CA ALA A 209 -23.25 44.86 -8.19
C ALA A 209 -24.14 45.65 -7.23
N ILE A 210 -24.66 46.82 -7.63
CA ILE A 210 -25.49 47.65 -6.76
C ILE A 210 -26.80 46.93 -6.38
N ASP A 211 -27.02 46.77 -5.09
CA ASP A 211 -28.31 46.28 -4.55
C ASP A 211 -29.25 47.45 -4.31
N TRP A 212 -30.09 47.75 -5.29
CA TRP A 212 -31.03 48.84 -5.22
C TRP A 212 -32.06 48.73 -4.08
N LYS A 213 -32.42 47.51 -3.72
CA LYS A 213 -33.40 47.24 -2.67
C LYS A 213 -32.85 47.58 -1.28
N HIS A 214 -31.64 47.19 -0.98
CA HIS A 214 -31.00 47.49 0.30
C HIS A 214 -30.48 48.94 0.32
N SER A 215 -30.00 49.46 -0.78
CA SER A 215 -29.60 50.86 -0.89
C SER A 215 -30.75 51.83 -0.58
N ALA A 216 -31.94 51.54 -1.07
CA ALA A 216 -33.14 52.36 -0.78
C ALA A 216 -33.53 52.37 0.71
N ARG A 217 -33.30 51.27 1.44
CA ARG A 217 -33.58 51.17 2.88
C ARG A 217 -32.53 51.88 3.73
N HIS A 218 -31.27 51.83 3.34
CA HIS A 218 -30.17 52.38 4.14
C HIS A 218 -29.77 53.82 3.73
N ARG A 219 -30.38 54.40 2.68
CA ARG A 219 -30.07 55.73 2.13
C ARG A 219 -28.61 55.91 1.69
N THR A 220 -27.86 54.84 1.50
CA THR A 220 -26.52 54.80 0.97
C THR A 220 -26.45 53.77 -0.15
N LEU A 221 -25.63 54.00 -1.16
CA LEU A 221 -25.44 53.00 -2.24
C LEU A 221 -24.68 51.81 -1.70
N LEU A 222 -25.31 50.64 -1.72
CA LEU A 222 -24.74 49.38 -1.29
C LEU A 222 -24.53 48.49 -2.50
N ALA A 223 -23.35 47.91 -2.59
CA ALA A 223 -22.99 46.89 -3.58
C ALA A 223 -22.94 45.50 -2.92
N LYS A 224 -23.43 44.52 -3.66
CA LYS A 224 -23.25 43.10 -3.28
C LYS A 224 -21.79 42.72 -3.46
N GLU A 225 -21.18 42.25 -2.41
CA GLU A 225 -19.87 41.63 -2.45
C GLU A 225 -20.10 40.13 -2.57
N PHE A 226 -19.51 39.52 -3.61
CA PHE A 226 -19.61 38.09 -3.85
C PHE A 226 -18.29 37.42 -3.45
N ARG A 227 -18.39 36.25 -2.84
CA ARG A 227 -17.26 35.36 -2.67
C ARG A 227 -16.93 34.73 -4.00
N THR A 228 -15.68 34.76 -4.37
CA THR A 228 -15.22 33.94 -5.47
C THR A 228 -15.28 32.51 -5.02
N GLU A 229 -16.30 31.75 -5.45
CA GLU A 229 -16.32 30.30 -5.28
C GLU A 229 -15.19 29.72 -6.15
N ARG A 230 -14.03 29.54 -5.57
CA ARG A 230 -12.92 28.79 -6.21
C ARG A 230 -13.08 27.30 -5.93
N ASN A 231 -14.23 26.73 -6.29
CA ASN A 231 -14.46 25.28 -6.22
C ASN A 231 -13.90 24.63 -7.49
N HIS A 232 -12.63 24.30 -7.46
CA HIS A 232 -11.96 23.66 -8.60
C HIS A 232 -12.35 22.19 -8.68
N ASN A 233 -12.44 21.67 -9.89
CA ASN A 233 -12.59 20.24 -10.13
C ASN A 233 -11.21 19.60 -10.20
N ILE A 234 -10.98 18.58 -9.37
CA ILE A 234 -9.76 17.79 -9.34
C ILE A 234 -10.12 16.37 -9.76
N VAL A 235 -9.49 15.88 -10.79
CA VAL A 235 -9.73 14.54 -11.32
C VAL A 235 -8.49 13.70 -11.09
N PHE A 236 -8.64 12.62 -10.34
CA PHE A 236 -7.62 11.61 -10.14
C PHE A 236 -7.80 10.54 -11.19
N ALA A 237 -6.93 10.52 -12.20
CA ALA A 237 -6.95 9.55 -13.27
C ALA A 237 -5.89 8.48 -13.01
N PHE A 238 -6.31 7.24 -12.83
CA PHE A 238 -5.45 6.10 -12.51
C PHE A 238 -5.35 5.16 -13.70
N ASP A 239 -4.13 4.95 -14.15
CA ASP A 239 -3.80 3.78 -14.94
C ASP A 239 -3.81 2.56 -14.02
N THR A 240 -4.63 1.57 -14.34
CA THR A 240 -4.75 0.32 -13.59
C THR A 240 -4.08 -0.84 -14.32
N GLY A 241 -3.37 -0.55 -15.40
CA GLY A 241 -2.70 -1.52 -16.25
C GLY A 241 -1.45 -2.15 -15.61
N ARG A 242 -0.79 -2.99 -16.40
CA ARG A 242 0.34 -3.82 -15.97
C ARG A 242 1.45 -3.03 -15.28
N LEU A 243 1.85 -1.87 -15.82
CA LEU A 243 2.95 -1.09 -15.26
C LEU A 243 2.67 -0.55 -13.85
N MET A 244 1.43 -0.18 -13.59
CA MET A 244 1.01 0.29 -12.27
C MET A 244 0.76 -0.85 -11.28
N SER A 245 0.67 -2.09 -11.75
CA SER A 245 0.59 -3.29 -10.92
C SER A 245 1.95 -3.73 -10.39
N GLU A 246 3.05 -3.24 -10.97
CA GLU A 246 4.41 -3.57 -10.56
C GLU A 246 4.70 -3.08 -9.14
N PRO A 247 5.30 -3.93 -8.29
CA PRO A 247 5.63 -3.54 -6.93
C PRO A 247 6.85 -2.62 -6.89
N LEU A 248 6.76 -1.54 -6.11
CA LEU A 248 7.84 -0.65 -5.76
C LEU A 248 8.06 -0.72 -4.24
N GLY A 249 9.18 -1.32 -3.83
CA GLY A 249 9.42 -1.61 -2.42
C GLY A 249 8.37 -2.57 -1.80
N GLY A 250 7.94 -3.56 -2.59
CA GLY A 250 6.98 -4.59 -2.19
C GLY A 250 5.50 -4.20 -2.31
N ILE A 251 5.17 -2.93 -2.61
CA ILE A 251 3.80 -2.43 -2.75
C ILE A 251 3.58 -1.97 -4.18
N PRO A 252 2.46 -2.36 -4.86
CA PRO A 252 2.15 -1.90 -6.20
C PRO A 252 2.13 -0.39 -6.34
N LYS A 253 2.65 0.13 -7.46
CA LYS A 253 2.63 1.57 -7.78
C LYS A 253 1.22 2.16 -7.67
N LEU A 254 0.19 1.40 -8.12
CA LEU A 254 -1.21 1.81 -8.03
C LEU A 254 -1.65 2.07 -6.58
N ASP A 255 -1.28 1.23 -5.63
CA ASP A 255 -1.67 1.41 -4.23
C ASP A 255 -1.01 2.64 -3.60
N ARG A 256 0.25 2.89 -3.94
CA ARG A 256 0.94 4.11 -3.52
C ARG A 256 0.29 5.36 -4.12
N ALA A 257 -0.08 5.31 -5.40
CA ALA A 257 -0.81 6.37 -6.09
C ALA A 257 -2.18 6.65 -5.45
N ILE A 258 -2.94 5.59 -5.12
CA ILE A 258 -4.24 5.71 -4.45
C ILE A 258 -4.10 6.32 -3.06
N ASN A 259 -3.11 5.90 -2.26
CA ASN A 259 -2.87 6.50 -0.94
C ASN A 259 -2.56 8.00 -1.05
N ALA A 260 -1.73 8.40 -2.02
CA ALA A 260 -1.42 9.80 -2.28
C ALA A 260 -2.65 10.61 -2.76
N ALA A 261 -3.42 10.03 -3.66
CA ALA A 261 -4.66 10.64 -4.15
C ALA A 261 -5.71 10.80 -3.05
N LEU A 262 -5.85 9.82 -2.15
CA LEU A 262 -6.75 9.92 -1.01
C LEU A 262 -6.32 11.03 -0.03
N LEU A 263 -5.02 11.21 0.20
CA LEU A 263 -4.53 12.33 1.00
C LEU A 263 -4.90 13.66 0.34
N LEU A 264 -4.62 13.81 -0.96
CA LEU A 264 -4.96 15.03 -1.68
C LEU A 264 -6.48 15.24 -1.78
N ALA A 265 -7.27 14.18 -1.99
CA ALA A 265 -8.73 14.26 -1.99
C ALA A 265 -9.27 14.76 -0.63
N TYR A 266 -8.71 14.27 0.48
CA TYR A 266 -9.09 14.75 1.80
C TYR A 266 -8.78 16.23 2.00
N VAL A 267 -7.57 16.66 1.60
CA VAL A 267 -7.13 18.07 1.69
C VAL A 267 -7.99 18.97 0.81
N SER A 268 -8.21 18.60 -0.45
CA SER A 268 -8.96 19.40 -1.42
C SER A 268 -10.45 19.52 -1.07
N LEU A 269 -11.10 18.42 -0.65
CA LEU A 269 -12.49 18.47 -0.19
C LEU A 269 -12.69 19.37 1.04
N ARG A 270 -11.73 19.39 1.96
CA ARG A 270 -11.74 20.32 3.09
C ARG A 270 -11.46 21.75 2.71
N SER A 271 -10.72 21.97 1.62
CA SER A 271 -10.48 23.30 1.05
C SER A 271 -11.63 23.81 0.16
N GLY A 272 -12.74 23.06 0.08
CA GLY A 272 -13.92 23.43 -0.70
C GLY A 272 -13.91 22.99 -2.15
N ASP A 273 -12.84 22.33 -2.63
CA ASP A 273 -12.76 21.84 -3.99
C ASP A 273 -13.60 20.56 -4.19
N ARG A 274 -13.77 20.16 -5.44
CA ARG A 274 -14.54 19.00 -5.86
C ARG A 274 -13.62 17.96 -6.43
N VAL A 275 -13.90 16.69 -6.19
CA VAL A 275 -13.04 15.60 -6.65
C VAL A 275 -13.81 14.59 -7.49
N ALA A 276 -13.14 13.97 -8.44
CA ALA A 276 -13.63 12.83 -9.19
C ALA A 276 -12.51 11.81 -9.38
N LEU A 277 -12.88 10.54 -9.46
CA LEU A 277 -11.97 9.42 -9.74
C LEU A 277 -12.27 8.87 -11.13
N TYR A 278 -11.22 8.54 -11.85
CA TYR A 278 -11.26 7.91 -13.14
C TYR A 278 -10.20 6.82 -13.22
N GLY A 279 -10.59 5.60 -13.48
CA GLY A 279 -9.69 4.46 -13.64
C GLY A 279 -9.76 3.92 -15.06
N PHE A 280 -8.63 3.54 -15.64
CA PHE A 280 -8.55 2.98 -16.98
C PHE A 280 -7.39 1.99 -17.13
N ASP A 281 -7.58 1.07 -18.06
CA ASP A 281 -6.54 0.17 -18.59
C ASP A 281 -6.63 0.17 -20.12
N ALA A 282 -6.83 -0.98 -20.76
CA ALA A 282 -7.11 -1.08 -22.18
C ALA A 282 -8.43 -0.38 -22.59
N ARG A 283 -9.30 -0.11 -21.59
CA ARG A 283 -10.59 0.58 -21.75
C ARG A 283 -10.85 1.50 -20.55
N PRO A 284 -11.72 2.52 -20.71
CA PRO A 284 -12.28 3.24 -19.57
C PRO A 284 -12.99 2.27 -18.62
N GLY A 285 -12.61 2.33 -17.34
CA GLY A 285 -13.18 1.52 -16.27
C GLY A 285 -14.04 2.37 -15.32
N LEU A 286 -13.55 2.60 -14.11
CA LEU A 286 -14.22 3.42 -13.11
C LEU A 286 -14.29 4.88 -13.56
N ALA A 287 -15.49 5.48 -13.55
CA ALA A 287 -15.68 6.90 -13.75
C ALA A 287 -16.70 7.43 -12.73
N SER A 288 -16.25 8.19 -11.75
CA SER A 288 -17.14 8.76 -10.74
C SER A 288 -17.77 10.07 -11.20
N ASN A 289 -18.90 10.42 -10.60
CA ASN A 289 -19.39 11.78 -10.64
C ASN A 289 -18.47 12.71 -9.83
N ILE A 290 -18.62 14.02 -10.05
CA ILE A 290 -17.90 15.03 -9.26
C ILE A 290 -18.50 15.08 -7.85
N LEU A 291 -17.67 14.84 -6.85
CA LEU A 291 -17.99 14.77 -5.44
C LEU A 291 -17.54 16.05 -4.74
N ALA A 292 -18.38 16.58 -3.84
CA ALA A 292 -18.13 17.82 -3.13
C ALA A 292 -18.39 17.69 -1.62
N GLY A 293 -17.65 18.49 -0.83
CA GLY A 293 -17.79 18.57 0.61
C GLY A 293 -17.08 17.44 1.37
N SER A 294 -16.70 17.71 2.60
CA SER A 294 -15.87 16.82 3.41
C SER A 294 -16.50 15.44 3.70
N ARG A 295 -17.84 15.35 3.69
CA ARG A 295 -18.56 14.06 3.88
C ARG A 295 -18.40 13.12 2.70
N ALA A 296 -18.11 13.65 1.50
CA ALA A 296 -17.90 12.85 0.30
C ALA A 296 -16.63 11.99 0.37
N PHE A 297 -15.71 12.29 1.29
CA PHE A 297 -14.46 11.53 1.42
C PHE A 297 -14.66 10.03 1.61
N THR A 298 -15.66 9.62 2.42
CA THR A 298 -15.97 8.19 2.61
C THR A 298 -16.39 7.53 1.29
N HIS A 299 -17.11 8.26 0.43
CA HIS A 299 -17.47 7.75 -0.89
C HIS A 299 -16.26 7.67 -1.84
N VAL A 300 -15.37 8.66 -1.78
CA VAL A 300 -14.08 8.62 -2.51
C VAL A 300 -13.25 7.39 -2.10
N GLN A 301 -13.21 7.07 -0.80
CA GLN A 301 -12.52 5.87 -0.30
C GLN A 301 -13.12 4.57 -0.85
N ALA A 302 -14.45 4.48 -0.88
CA ALA A 302 -15.15 3.32 -1.43
C ALA A 302 -14.83 3.12 -2.92
N LEU A 303 -14.94 4.20 -3.71
CA LEU A 303 -14.60 4.17 -5.14
C LEU A 303 -13.13 3.84 -5.40
N ALA A 304 -12.21 4.37 -4.59
CA ALA A 304 -10.79 4.05 -4.70
C ALA A 304 -10.48 2.58 -4.39
N ALA A 305 -11.28 1.94 -3.54
CA ALA A 305 -11.16 0.51 -3.25
C ALA A 305 -11.64 -0.38 -4.42
N GLU A 306 -12.52 0.13 -5.28
CA GLU A 306 -13.01 -0.58 -6.48
C GLU A 306 -11.99 -0.62 -7.63
N LEU A 307 -10.96 0.26 -7.61
CA LEU A 307 -9.88 0.22 -8.60
C LEU A 307 -9.09 -1.09 -8.40
N ASP A 308 -9.04 -1.93 -9.40
CA ASP A 308 -8.34 -3.22 -9.33
C ASP A 308 -7.18 -3.28 -10.31
N TYR A 309 -6.26 -4.20 -10.08
CA TYR A 309 -5.09 -4.41 -10.92
C TYR A 309 -5.48 -5.20 -12.17
N THR A 310 -4.94 -4.80 -13.32
CA THR A 310 -5.11 -5.54 -14.56
C THR A 310 -3.76 -5.86 -15.19
N GLY A 311 -3.70 -6.97 -15.93
CA GLY A 311 -2.52 -7.33 -16.73
C GLY A 311 -2.49 -6.65 -18.10
N ASN A 312 -3.46 -5.79 -18.40
CA ASN A 312 -3.59 -5.14 -19.68
C ASN A 312 -2.63 -3.97 -19.84
N GLU A 313 -2.32 -3.60 -21.08
CA GLU A 313 -1.64 -2.33 -21.38
C GLU A 313 -2.64 -1.18 -21.43
N ALA A 314 -2.23 -0.01 -20.97
CA ALA A 314 -3.07 1.18 -20.93
C ALA A 314 -3.30 1.74 -22.34
N ASN A 315 -4.57 1.98 -22.70
CA ASN A 315 -4.93 2.68 -23.92
C ASN A 315 -5.18 4.16 -23.66
N TYR A 316 -4.12 4.94 -23.66
CA TYR A 316 -4.17 6.38 -23.36
C TYR A 316 -5.07 7.16 -24.33
N THR A 317 -5.07 6.81 -25.62
CA THR A 317 -5.88 7.50 -26.62
C THR A 317 -7.36 7.39 -26.31
N LEU A 318 -7.83 6.19 -26.02
CA LEU A 318 -9.23 5.95 -25.69
C LEU A 318 -9.58 6.55 -24.33
N ALA A 319 -8.77 6.30 -23.32
CA ALA A 319 -9.03 6.74 -21.95
C ALA A 319 -9.04 8.27 -21.80
N LEU A 320 -8.03 8.96 -22.34
CA LEU A 320 -7.94 10.41 -22.21
C LEU A 320 -8.95 11.14 -23.09
N SER A 321 -9.35 10.55 -24.22
CA SER A 321 -10.45 11.05 -25.06
C SER A 321 -11.80 10.94 -24.32
N ASP A 322 -12.08 9.78 -23.72
CA ASP A 322 -13.29 9.58 -22.91
C ASP A 322 -13.32 10.54 -21.72
N LEU A 323 -12.21 10.66 -20.98
CA LEU A 323 -12.08 11.60 -19.88
C LEU A 323 -12.34 13.04 -20.32
N SER A 324 -11.75 13.47 -21.43
CA SER A 324 -11.96 14.83 -21.99
C SER A 324 -13.43 15.11 -22.32
N SER A 325 -14.16 14.10 -22.81
CA SER A 325 -15.58 14.23 -23.17
C SER A 325 -16.48 14.40 -21.93
N ARG A 326 -16.06 13.91 -20.76
CA ARG A 326 -16.81 14.00 -19.49
C ARG A 326 -16.59 15.31 -18.75
N LEU A 327 -15.54 16.05 -19.09
CA LEU A 327 -15.15 17.27 -18.37
C LEU A 327 -15.64 18.53 -19.10
N GLU A 328 -16.70 19.14 -18.59
CA GLU A 328 -17.27 20.38 -19.15
C GLU A 328 -16.51 21.65 -18.72
N ARG A 329 -15.92 21.64 -17.53
CA ARG A 329 -15.21 22.78 -16.94
C ARG A 329 -13.71 22.53 -16.86
N ARG A 330 -12.93 23.61 -16.88
CA ARG A 330 -11.49 23.53 -16.61
C ARG A 330 -11.25 22.82 -15.28
N SER A 331 -10.37 21.83 -15.28
CA SER A 331 -10.11 20.95 -14.16
C SER A 331 -8.63 20.72 -13.99
N LEU A 332 -8.21 20.40 -12.77
CA LEU A 332 -6.90 19.84 -12.49
C LEU A 332 -6.99 18.32 -12.69
N ILE A 333 -6.27 17.80 -13.66
CA ILE A 333 -6.19 16.36 -13.90
C ILE A 333 -4.85 15.86 -13.37
N ILE A 334 -4.89 14.94 -12.43
CA ILE A 334 -3.70 14.27 -11.92
C ILE A 334 -3.69 12.87 -12.49
N LEU A 335 -2.78 12.63 -13.41
CA LEU A 335 -2.64 11.37 -14.13
C LEU A 335 -1.56 10.53 -13.43
N PHE A 336 -1.98 9.46 -12.78
CA PHE A 336 -1.11 8.46 -12.17
C PHE A 336 -0.88 7.34 -13.18
N THR A 337 0.30 7.33 -13.75
CA THR A 337 0.70 6.31 -14.72
C THR A 337 2.21 6.22 -14.81
N ASP A 338 2.69 5.21 -15.51
CA ASP A 338 4.08 5.02 -15.84
C ASP A 338 4.25 4.60 -17.31
N PHE A 339 5.45 4.67 -17.84
CA PHE A 339 5.76 4.24 -19.20
C PHE A 339 7.17 3.64 -19.24
N VAL A 340 7.37 2.68 -20.12
CA VAL A 340 8.65 1.99 -20.27
C VAL A 340 9.46 2.57 -21.44
N ASP A 341 8.79 2.90 -22.54
CA ASP A 341 9.43 3.27 -23.79
C ASP A 341 8.83 4.54 -24.43
N THR A 342 9.57 5.12 -25.35
CA THR A 342 9.16 6.34 -26.09
C THR A 342 7.97 6.10 -27.01
N VAL A 343 7.76 4.86 -27.53
CA VAL A 343 6.68 4.55 -28.47
C VAL A 343 5.32 4.56 -27.76
N SER A 344 5.22 3.88 -26.64
CA SER A 344 4.02 3.90 -25.80
C SER A 344 3.72 5.31 -25.29
N ALA A 345 4.77 6.09 -24.97
CA ALA A 345 4.65 7.46 -24.54
C ALA A 345 4.16 8.40 -25.66
N GLU A 346 4.44 8.16 -26.94
CA GLU A 346 4.00 9.04 -28.04
C GLU A 346 2.48 9.13 -28.15
N LEU A 347 1.77 8.01 -28.06
CA LEU A 347 0.31 7.99 -28.07
C LEU A 347 -0.29 8.75 -26.88
N MET A 348 0.36 8.65 -25.73
CA MET A 348 0.00 9.40 -24.53
C MET A 348 0.23 10.91 -24.72
N LEU A 349 1.38 11.31 -25.25
CA LEU A 349 1.74 12.71 -25.53
C LEU A 349 0.74 13.39 -26.45
N GLU A 350 0.32 12.73 -27.54
CA GLU A 350 -0.67 13.25 -28.47
C GLU A 350 -2.03 13.49 -27.80
N SER A 351 -2.43 12.54 -26.95
CA SER A 351 -3.70 12.64 -26.23
C SER A 351 -3.66 13.71 -25.14
N LEU A 352 -2.52 13.87 -24.44
CA LEU A 352 -2.31 14.90 -23.44
C LEU A 352 -2.25 16.30 -24.03
N ALA A 353 -1.72 16.47 -25.25
CA ALA A 353 -1.72 17.77 -25.94
C ALA A 353 -3.13 18.35 -26.12
N ARG A 354 -4.12 17.47 -26.35
CA ARG A 354 -5.54 17.87 -26.42
C ARG A 354 -6.12 18.27 -25.07
N LEU A 355 -5.75 17.54 -23.99
CA LEU A 355 -6.23 17.85 -22.64
C LEU A 355 -5.63 19.14 -22.08
N THR A 356 -4.35 19.40 -22.30
CA THR A 356 -3.65 20.60 -21.78
C THR A 356 -4.19 21.90 -22.37
N SER A 357 -4.86 21.85 -23.53
CA SER A 357 -5.50 23.04 -24.12
C SER A 357 -6.68 23.57 -23.29
N ARG A 358 -7.31 22.71 -22.46
CA ARG A 358 -8.50 23.06 -21.66
C ARG A 358 -8.31 22.87 -20.17
N HIS A 359 -7.45 21.95 -19.77
CA HIS A 359 -7.27 21.52 -18.39
C HIS A 359 -5.82 21.72 -17.96
N LEU A 360 -5.59 21.81 -16.67
CA LEU A 360 -4.25 21.71 -16.11
C LEU A 360 -3.95 20.23 -15.82
N VAL A 361 -2.84 19.75 -16.38
CA VAL A 361 -2.48 18.32 -16.23
C VAL A 361 -1.20 18.21 -15.40
N VAL A 362 -1.25 17.36 -14.39
CA VAL A 362 -0.12 16.90 -13.59
C VAL A 362 0.10 15.42 -13.90
N PHE A 363 1.27 15.11 -14.41
CA PHE A 363 1.75 13.75 -14.60
C PHE A 363 2.48 13.31 -13.34
N ALA A 364 1.98 12.30 -12.68
CA ALA A 364 2.47 11.83 -11.38
C ALA A 364 2.98 10.39 -11.50
N THR A 365 4.27 10.22 -11.33
CA THR A 365 4.98 8.93 -11.46
C THR A 365 6.02 8.78 -10.36
N PHE A 366 6.49 7.54 -10.18
CA PHE A 366 7.50 7.22 -9.20
C PHE A 366 8.89 7.21 -9.81
N HIS A 367 9.85 7.63 -9.00
CA HIS A 367 11.26 7.52 -9.32
C HIS A 367 11.69 6.05 -9.34
N ASP A 368 12.46 5.65 -10.35
CA ASP A 368 12.93 4.29 -10.51
C ASP A 368 14.36 4.13 -9.96
N ALA A 369 14.45 4.07 -8.63
CA ALA A 369 15.71 3.86 -7.94
C ALA A 369 16.39 2.52 -8.30
N ALA A 370 15.63 1.53 -8.81
CA ALA A 370 16.20 0.25 -9.20
C ALA A 370 17.06 0.38 -10.47
N LEU A 371 16.63 1.19 -11.44
CA LEU A 371 17.43 1.49 -12.63
C LEU A 371 18.69 2.30 -12.29
N GLU A 372 18.60 3.29 -11.41
CA GLU A 372 19.76 4.06 -10.97
C GLU A 372 20.78 3.18 -10.22
N ASN A 373 20.32 2.32 -9.33
CA ASN A 373 21.20 1.40 -8.62
C ASN A 373 21.97 0.44 -9.55
N LEU A 374 21.39 0.07 -10.70
CA LEU A 374 22.08 -0.74 -11.70
C LEU A 374 23.25 0.01 -12.37
N ILE A 375 23.15 1.33 -12.47
CA ILE A 375 24.21 2.19 -13.05
C ILE A 375 25.28 2.50 -12.01
N ASP A 376 24.87 2.82 -10.78
CA ASP A 376 25.76 3.26 -9.70
C ASP A 376 26.57 2.09 -9.09
N THR A 377 26.09 0.85 -9.22
CA THR A 377 26.78 -0.32 -8.70
C THR A 377 27.94 -0.71 -9.61
N PRO A 378 29.19 -0.78 -9.11
CA PRO A 378 30.34 -1.18 -9.92
C PRO A 378 30.13 -2.58 -10.52
N PRO A 379 30.22 -2.72 -11.87
CA PRO A 379 29.97 -3.98 -12.54
C PRO A 379 31.06 -5.00 -12.20
N GLN A 380 30.67 -6.22 -11.86
CA GLN A 380 31.59 -7.35 -11.57
C GLN A 380 31.62 -8.35 -12.72
N THR A 381 30.61 -8.39 -13.57
CA THR A 381 30.46 -9.29 -14.69
C THR A 381 30.15 -8.54 -15.98
N PRO A 382 30.44 -9.14 -17.17
CA PRO A 382 30.00 -8.56 -18.45
C PRO A 382 28.48 -8.35 -18.55
N GLU A 383 27.71 -9.19 -17.86
CA GLU A 383 26.25 -9.07 -17.79
C GLU A 383 25.81 -7.80 -17.02
N ASP A 384 26.55 -7.44 -15.97
CA ASP A 384 26.27 -6.22 -15.19
C ASP A 384 26.49 -4.96 -16.03
N ILE A 385 27.55 -4.96 -16.88
CA ILE A 385 27.79 -3.87 -17.83
C ILE A 385 26.63 -3.74 -18.81
N SER A 386 26.14 -4.86 -19.36
CA SER A 386 25.02 -4.85 -20.29
C SER A 386 23.75 -4.33 -19.63
N ARG A 387 23.47 -4.72 -18.38
CA ARG A 387 22.32 -4.24 -17.59
C ARG A 387 22.43 -2.74 -17.31
N ALA A 388 23.63 -2.27 -16.92
CA ALA A 388 23.85 -0.85 -16.66
C ALA A 388 23.64 0.01 -17.93
N VAL A 389 24.12 -0.43 -19.10
CA VAL A 389 23.90 0.27 -20.37
C VAL A 389 22.43 0.32 -20.76
N ILE A 390 21.68 -0.78 -20.56
CA ILE A 390 20.25 -0.80 -20.82
C ILE A 390 19.51 0.15 -19.86
N ALA A 391 19.87 0.12 -18.57
CA ALA A 391 19.28 0.99 -17.56
C ALA A 391 19.52 2.48 -17.89
N ASP A 392 20.74 2.86 -18.28
CA ASP A 392 21.07 4.23 -18.71
C ASP A 392 20.26 4.65 -19.94
N THR A 393 20.11 3.76 -20.92
CA THR A 393 19.30 4.03 -22.11
C THR A 393 17.83 4.28 -21.74
N LEU A 394 17.26 3.45 -20.86
CA LEU A 394 15.87 3.62 -20.41
C LEU A 394 15.67 4.93 -19.63
N LEU A 395 16.62 5.34 -18.79
CA LEU A 395 16.55 6.62 -18.07
C LEU A 395 16.68 7.81 -19.03
N MET A 396 17.54 7.73 -20.06
CA MET A 396 17.62 8.77 -21.09
C MET A 396 16.33 8.90 -21.91
N GLU A 397 15.71 7.80 -22.28
CA GLU A 397 14.41 7.81 -22.97
C GLU A 397 13.32 8.40 -22.08
N ARG A 398 13.30 8.07 -20.80
CA ARG A 398 12.37 8.61 -19.82
C ARG A 398 12.50 10.14 -19.70
N GLU A 399 13.71 10.65 -19.58
CA GLU A 399 13.99 12.07 -19.53
C GLU A 399 13.55 12.80 -20.82
N LEU A 400 13.72 12.16 -21.98
CA LEU A 400 13.25 12.72 -23.26
C LEU A 400 11.73 12.88 -23.27
N VAL A 401 10.97 11.88 -22.78
CA VAL A 401 9.52 11.96 -22.68
C VAL A 401 9.11 13.06 -21.71
N PHE A 402 9.77 13.20 -20.56
CA PHE A 402 9.47 14.25 -19.59
C PHE A 402 9.66 15.65 -20.18
N ARG A 403 10.74 15.89 -20.92
CA ARG A 403 10.95 17.15 -21.62
C ARG A 403 9.86 17.45 -22.66
N ARG A 404 9.34 16.42 -23.34
CA ARG A 404 8.21 16.57 -24.26
C ARG A 404 6.92 16.92 -23.53
N LEU A 405 6.61 16.24 -22.41
CA LEU A 405 5.47 16.56 -21.55
C LEU A 405 5.51 18.00 -21.05
N GLN A 406 6.67 18.46 -20.57
CA GLN A 406 6.84 19.85 -20.11
C GLN A 406 6.59 20.87 -21.20
N ARG A 407 7.02 20.62 -22.45
CA ARG A 407 6.74 21.48 -23.61
C ARG A 407 5.25 21.57 -23.94
N LEU A 408 4.47 20.54 -23.63
CA LEU A 408 3.01 20.54 -23.75
C LEU A 408 2.31 21.26 -22.59
N GLY A 409 3.06 21.77 -21.61
CA GLY A 409 2.49 22.43 -20.43
C GLY A 409 2.05 21.46 -19.33
N VAL A 410 2.42 20.19 -19.41
CA VAL A 410 2.17 19.20 -18.36
C VAL A 410 3.15 19.42 -17.22
N GLN A 411 2.65 19.49 -16.00
CA GLN A 411 3.49 19.53 -14.80
C GLN A 411 3.87 18.10 -14.41
N ILE A 412 5.12 17.87 -14.02
CA ILE A 412 5.62 16.53 -13.70
C ILE A 412 5.93 16.44 -12.22
N ILE A 413 5.47 15.38 -11.60
CA ILE A 413 5.86 14.94 -10.27
C ILE A 413 6.51 13.57 -10.42
N GLU A 414 7.82 13.53 -10.22
CA GLU A 414 8.60 12.31 -10.11
C GLU A 414 9.35 12.36 -8.78
N THR A 415 9.15 11.36 -7.93
CA THR A 415 9.78 11.32 -6.61
C THR A 415 9.66 9.93 -5.98
N ASP A 416 10.46 9.72 -4.94
CA ASP A 416 10.42 8.48 -4.16
C ASP A 416 9.05 8.26 -3.50
N PRO A 417 8.66 7.00 -3.30
CA PRO A 417 7.36 6.64 -2.74
C PRO A 417 7.05 7.31 -1.41
N GLU A 418 8.04 7.46 -0.53
CA GLU A 418 7.90 8.02 0.81
C GLU A 418 7.54 9.52 0.79
N ARG A 419 8.01 10.23 -0.23
CA ARG A 419 7.80 11.69 -0.39
C ARG A 419 6.66 12.02 -1.34
N PHE A 420 6.16 11.02 -2.07
CA PHE A 420 5.22 11.21 -3.18
C PHE A 420 3.94 11.92 -2.74
N SER A 421 3.31 11.47 -1.67
CA SER A 421 2.07 12.06 -1.16
C SER A 421 2.24 13.52 -0.72
N ALA A 422 3.33 13.82 -0.02
CA ALA A 422 3.62 15.20 0.43
C ALA A 422 3.92 16.12 -0.76
N ARG A 423 4.67 15.64 -1.76
CA ARG A 423 4.98 16.38 -2.97
C ARG A 423 3.73 16.70 -3.79
N LEU A 424 2.82 15.72 -3.90
CA LEU A 424 1.55 15.88 -4.61
C LEU A 424 0.68 16.96 -3.96
N VAL A 425 0.56 16.95 -2.63
CA VAL A 425 -0.20 17.98 -1.90
C VAL A 425 0.46 19.35 -2.05
N SER A 426 1.79 19.43 -1.93
CA SER A 426 2.51 20.69 -2.11
C SER A 426 2.31 21.27 -3.50
N GLN A 427 2.33 20.45 -4.54
CA GLN A 427 2.07 20.88 -5.92
C GLN A 427 0.66 21.42 -6.10
N TYR A 428 -0.34 20.76 -5.52
CA TYR A 428 -1.72 21.25 -5.54
C TYR A 428 -1.85 22.61 -4.85
N LEU A 429 -1.24 22.78 -3.68
CA LEU A 429 -1.28 24.05 -2.96
C LEU A 429 -0.60 25.18 -3.74
N ASP A 430 0.53 24.90 -4.39
CA ASP A 430 1.24 25.86 -5.25
C ASP A 430 0.37 26.28 -6.46
N VAL A 431 -0.25 25.32 -7.14
CA VAL A 431 -1.19 25.56 -8.24
C VAL A 431 -2.36 26.44 -7.79
N LYS A 432 -2.91 26.16 -6.60
CA LYS A 432 -4.02 26.91 -6.04
C LYS A 432 -3.61 28.34 -5.64
N GLN A 433 -2.45 28.51 -5.01
CA GLN A 433 -1.93 29.82 -4.63
C GLN A 433 -1.64 30.72 -5.83
N ARG A 434 -1.14 30.13 -6.91
CA ARG A 434 -0.85 30.87 -8.16
C ARG A 434 -2.11 31.17 -8.99
N GLY A 435 -3.26 30.66 -8.61
CA GLY A 435 -4.52 30.87 -9.34
C GLY A 435 -4.50 30.29 -10.77
N LEU A 436 -3.82 29.15 -10.97
CA LEU A 436 -3.68 28.50 -12.28
C LEU A 436 -4.91 27.64 -12.65
N LEU A 437 -5.86 27.46 -11.75
CA LEU A 437 -7.08 26.66 -11.90
C LEU A 437 -8.28 27.48 -12.34
#